data_a90bbb0c22e5f8ba1349f24a9d2f16b7
#
_entry.id   a90bbb0c22e5f8ba1349f24a9d2f16b7
#
_cell.length_a   1.000
_cell.length_b   1.000
_cell.length_c   1.000
_cell.angle_alpha   90.00
_cell.angle_beta   90.00
_cell.angle_gamma   90.00
#
_symmetry.space_group_name_H-M   'P 1'
#
loop_
_entity.id
_entity.type
_entity.pdbx_description
1 polymer ?
#
loop_
_entity_poly.entity_id
_entity_poly.type
_entity_poly.pdbx_seq_one_letter_code
_entity_poly.pdbx_strand_id
1 'polypeptide(L)'
;MTATLAFVFPGQGSQAVGMLGELADAEPLIAETFAEASAALGYDLWALCQQGPAEQLNQTDKTQPAILTASVALWRLWCAKTDVRPAFVAGHSLGEYSALVAAGAMELASAARLVARRGELMQQAVPAGTGAMAAILGLEDADVLAACAEVAQGDVVSAVNFNAPGQTV
;
A
#
# COMPACT_ATOMS: atom_id res chain seq x y z
N MET A 1 4.67 -23.82 23.27
CA MET A 1 4.42 -23.55 21.83
C MET A 1 5.06 -22.21 21.53
N THR A 2 6.07 -22.15 20.67
CA THR A 2 6.61 -20.89 20.17
C THR A 2 5.55 -20.26 19.28
N ALA A 3 5.13 -19.02 19.58
CA ALA A 3 4.17 -18.31 18.76
C ALA A 3 4.76 -18.11 17.35
N THR A 4 4.01 -18.47 16.30
CA THR A 4 4.40 -18.21 14.93
C THR A 4 4.10 -16.74 14.61
N LEU A 5 5.13 -15.97 14.25
CA LEU A 5 4.99 -14.56 13.86
C LEU A 5 4.68 -14.44 12.38
N ALA A 6 3.75 -13.56 12.03
CA ALA A 6 3.50 -13.13 10.67
C ALA A 6 3.57 -11.60 10.58
N PHE A 7 4.11 -11.08 9.47
CA PHE A 7 4.06 -9.66 9.14
C PHE A 7 3.03 -9.42 8.04
N VAL A 8 2.15 -8.44 8.27
CA VAL A 8 1.13 -8.05 7.31
C VAL A 8 1.35 -6.60 6.90
N PHE A 9 1.44 -6.35 5.60
CA PHE A 9 1.74 -5.04 5.05
C PHE A 9 0.47 -4.36 4.54
N PRO A 10 0.27 -3.06 4.86
CA PRO A 10 -0.93 -2.33 4.49
C PRO A 10 -0.98 -2.01 2.99
N GLY A 11 -2.21 -1.76 2.53
CA GLY A 11 -2.48 -1.21 1.22
C GLY A 11 -2.68 0.31 1.22
N GLN A 12 -3.15 0.82 0.08
CA GLN A 12 -3.49 2.22 -0.11
C GLN A 12 -4.57 2.68 0.88
N GLY A 13 -4.43 3.91 1.42
CA GLY A 13 -5.30 4.49 2.45
C GLY A 13 -4.62 4.64 3.81
N SER A 14 -3.43 4.04 4.01
CA SER A 14 -2.66 4.15 5.25
C SER A 14 -1.62 5.28 5.26
N GLN A 15 -1.49 6.05 4.15
CA GLN A 15 -0.57 7.19 4.06
C GLN A 15 -1.09 8.40 4.83
N ALA A 16 -0.17 9.17 5.39
CA ALA A 16 -0.45 10.46 5.99
C ALA A 16 0.76 11.40 5.82
N VAL A 17 0.52 12.69 5.64
CA VAL A 17 1.59 13.68 5.68
C VAL A 17 2.20 13.69 7.08
N GLY A 18 3.54 13.67 7.18
CA GLY A 18 4.29 13.54 8.43
C GLY A 18 4.52 12.10 8.89
N MET A 19 4.06 11.09 8.14
CA MET A 19 4.24 9.68 8.54
C MET A 19 5.71 9.33 8.73
N LEU A 20 6.02 8.60 9.81
CA LEU A 20 7.36 8.17 10.24
C LEU A 20 8.33 9.31 10.59
N GLY A 21 7.92 10.59 10.62
CA GLY A 21 8.80 11.73 10.90
C GLY A 21 9.52 11.59 12.24
N GLU A 22 8.78 11.44 13.33
CA GLU A 22 9.36 11.27 14.67
C GLU A 22 10.28 10.03 14.77
N LEU A 23 9.94 8.96 14.06
CA LEU A 23 10.77 7.75 14.06
C LEU A 23 12.07 7.98 13.28
N ALA A 24 12.03 8.74 12.20
CA ALA A 24 13.21 9.06 11.39
C ALA A 24 14.23 9.93 12.13
N ASP A 25 13.78 10.79 13.07
CA ASP A 25 14.67 11.59 13.92
C ASP A 25 15.54 10.69 14.84
N ALA A 26 15.01 9.54 15.25
CA ALA A 26 15.72 8.59 16.10
C ALA A 26 16.43 7.47 15.32
N GLU A 27 15.97 7.16 14.11
CA GLU A 27 16.37 5.97 13.34
C GLU A 27 16.72 6.36 11.89
N PRO A 28 18.00 6.68 11.61
CA PRO A 28 18.46 7.13 10.28
C PRO A 28 18.10 6.16 9.14
N LEU A 29 17.98 4.88 9.42
CA LEU A 29 17.61 3.83 8.45
C LEU A 29 16.27 4.12 7.74
N ILE A 30 15.36 4.84 8.39
CA ILE A 30 14.11 5.29 7.76
C ILE A 30 14.42 6.24 6.61
N ALA A 31 15.15 7.33 6.87
CA ALA A 31 15.51 8.32 5.85
C ALA A 31 16.37 7.71 4.73
N GLU A 32 17.33 6.82 5.07
CA GLU A 32 18.15 6.09 4.10
C GLU A 32 17.29 5.24 3.14
N THR A 33 16.27 4.56 3.68
CA THR A 33 15.36 3.75 2.86
C THR A 33 14.54 4.64 1.91
N PHE A 34 14.08 5.79 2.37
CA PHE A 34 13.39 6.76 1.51
C PHE A 34 14.31 7.39 0.47
N ALA A 35 15.59 7.62 0.79
CA ALA A 35 16.57 8.12 -0.18
C ALA A 35 16.81 7.11 -1.31
N GLU A 36 16.90 5.80 -1.00
CA GLU A 36 17.01 4.72 -2.01
C GLU A 36 15.80 4.73 -2.96
N ALA A 37 14.60 4.81 -2.41
CA ALA A 37 13.37 4.86 -3.22
C ALA A 37 13.29 6.15 -4.06
N SER A 38 13.64 7.31 -3.48
CA SER A 38 13.66 8.60 -4.17
C SER A 38 14.60 8.59 -5.36
N ALA A 39 15.80 8.03 -5.20
CA ALA A 39 16.77 7.88 -6.28
C ALA A 39 16.21 7.01 -7.44
N ALA A 40 15.46 5.95 -7.11
CA ALA A 40 14.84 5.08 -8.10
C ALA A 40 13.66 5.73 -8.83
N LEU A 41 12.94 6.62 -8.16
CA LEU A 41 11.75 7.31 -8.67
C LEU A 41 12.05 8.61 -9.41
N GLY A 42 13.22 9.22 -9.15
CA GLY A 42 13.63 10.48 -9.75
C GLY A 42 12.99 11.73 -9.12
N TYR A 43 12.41 11.60 -7.92
CA TYR A 43 11.89 12.73 -7.13
C TYR A 43 12.05 12.44 -5.63
N ASP A 44 11.98 13.49 -4.80
CA ASP A 44 12.11 13.38 -3.35
C ASP A 44 10.81 12.87 -2.71
N LEU A 45 10.74 11.55 -2.53
CA LEU A 45 9.60 10.88 -1.91
C LEU A 45 9.49 11.22 -0.42
N TRP A 46 10.65 11.43 0.27
CA TRP A 46 10.65 11.79 1.68
C TRP A 46 10.04 13.17 1.91
N ALA A 47 10.48 14.17 1.12
CA ALA A 47 9.90 15.50 1.19
C ALA A 47 8.39 15.49 0.94
N LEU A 48 7.92 14.72 -0.05
CA LEU A 48 6.48 14.55 -0.30
C LEU A 48 5.76 13.94 0.89
N CYS A 49 6.32 12.91 1.52
CA CYS A 49 5.72 12.27 2.69
C CYS A 49 5.70 13.19 3.91
N GLN A 50 6.73 14.04 4.12
CA GLN A 50 6.81 14.90 5.30
C GLN A 50 6.05 16.22 5.14
N GLN A 51 6.08 16.80 3.96
CA GLN A 51 5.61 18.18 3.72
C GLN A 51 4.34 18.23 2.87
N GLY A 52 3.99 17.13 2.19
CA GLY A 52 2.87 17.07 1.28
C GLY A 52 3.12 17.83 -0.04
N PRO A 53 2.09 18.41 -0.67
CA PRO A 53 0.70 18.52 -0.16
C PRO A 53 -0.03 17.15 -0.13
N ALA A 54 -1.02 17.04 0.75
CA ALA A 54 -1.78 15.79 0.93
C ALA A 54 -2.45 15.32 -0.38
N GLU A 55 -2.94 16.25 -1.19
CA GLU A 55 -3.56 15.96 -2.49
C GLU A 55 -2.58 15.25 -3.43
N GLN A 56 -1.31 15.64 -3.43
CA GLN A 56 -0.29 15.00 -4.23
C GLN A 56 0.09 13.63 -3.66
N LEU A 57 0.25 13.51 -2.34
CA LEU A 57 0.53 12.23 -1.68
C LEU A 57 -0.58 11.21 -1.91
N ASN A 58 -1.83 11.67 -2.04
CA ASN A 58 -3.01 10.83 -2.28
C ASN A 58 -3.21 10.43 -3.75
N GLN A 59 -2.40 10.93 -4.69
CA GLN A 59 -2.39 10.41 -6.05
C GLN A 59 -1.85 8.98 -6.05
N THR A 60 -2.53 8.07 -6.72
CA THR A 60 -2.22 6.63 -6.64
C THR A 60 -0.79 6.29 -7.02
N ASP A 61 -0.21 7.00 -8.02
CA ASP A 61 1.18 6.86 -8.46
C ASP A 61 2.22 7.38 -7.45
N LYS A 62 1.80 8.19 -6.46
CA LYS A 62 2.61 8.68 -5.34
C LYS A 62 2.34 7.90 -4.07
N THR A 63 1.07 7.61 -3.79
CA THR A 63 0.66 6.84 -2.61
C THR A 63 1.32 5.47 -2.57
N GLN A 64 1.33 4.76 -3.70
CA GLN A 64 1.84 3.38 -3.73
C GLN A 64 3.34 3.30 -3.38
N PRO A 65 4.24 4.06 -4.02
CA PRO A 65 5.65 4.06 -3.60
C PRO A 65 5.86 4.59 -2.17
N ALA A 66 5.05 5.54 -1.69
CA ALA A 66 5.16 6.06 -0.33
C ALA A 66 4.87 4.97 0.72
N ILE A 67 3.78 4.23 0.58
CA ILE A 67 3.40 3.14 1.50
C ILE A 67 4.37 1.96 1.39
N LEU A 68 4.78 1.58 0.18
CA LEU A 68 5.80 0.55 -0.03
C LEU A 68 7.09 0.89 0.73
N THR A 69 7.59 2.12 0.53
CA THR A 69 8.86 2.55 1.14
C THR A 69 8.75 2.64 2.65
N ALA A 70 7.66 3.19 3.19
CA ALA A 70 7.41 3.23 4.63
C ALA A 70 7.36 1.82 5.23
N SER A 71 6.67 0.89 4.59
CA SER A 71 6.57 -0.51 5.01
C SER A 71 7.93 -1.19 5.02
N VAL A 72 8.73 -1.00 3.97
CA VAL A 72 10.08 -1.59 3.87
C VAL A 72 11.04 -0.93 4.87
N ALA A 73 10.92 0.37 5.13
CA ALA A 73 11.73 1.07 6.14
C ALA A 73 11.48 0.48 7.54
N LEU A 74 10.21 0.28 7.92
CA LEU A 74 9.84 -0.37 9.17
C LEU A 74 10.31 -1.83 9.24
N TRP A 75 10.22 -2.57 8.14
CA TRP A 75 10.74 -3.92 8.04
C TRP A 75 12.26 -3.97 8.23
N ARG A 76 13.00 -3.09 7.57
CA ARG A 76 14.46 -2.98 7.72
C ARG A 76 14.84 -2.64 9.17
N LEU A 77 14.11 -1.70 9.78
CA LEU A 77 14.32 -1.33 11.18
C LEU A 77 14.07 -2.49 12.12
N TRP A 78 12.98 -3.25 11.94
CA TRP A 78 12.72 -4.49 12.68
C TRP A 78 13.90 -5.45 12.56
N CYS A 79 14.37 -5.70 11.34
CA CYS A 79 15.49 -6.59 11.09
C CYS A 79 16.82 -6.12 11.72
N ALA A 80 17.01 -4.81 11.87
CA ALA A 80 18.19 -4.23 12.52
C ALA A 80 18.12 -4.29 14.05
N LYS A 81 16.91 -4.25 14.62
CA LYS A 81 16.71 -4.23 16.08
C LYS A 81 16.53 -5.63 16.71
N THR A 82 16.24 -6.66 15.92
CA THR A 82 15.97 -8.01 16.43
C THR A 82 16.36 -9.10 15.45
N ASP A 83 16.75 -10.26 15.98
CA ASP A 83 17.00 -11.47 15.19
C ASP A 83 15.71 -12.29 14.91
N VAL A 84 14.59 -11.87 15.50
CA VAL A 84 13.31 -12.55 15.27
C VAL A 84 12.85 -12.31 13.86
N ARG A 85 12.55 -13.40 13.15
CA ARG A 85 12.02 -13.34 11.78
C ARG A 85 10.62 -13.95 11.75
N PRO A 86 9.70 -13.36 10.98
CA PRO A 86 8.38 -13.96 10.79
C PRO A 86 8.51 -15.23 9.94
N ALA A 87 7.61 -16.18 10.21
CA ALA A 87 7.46 -17.37 9.37
C ALA A 87 6.69 -17.06 8.07
N PHE A 88 5.88 -16.01 8.09
CA PHE A 88 5.07 -15.58 6.97
C PHE A 88 5.10 -14.06 6.82
N VAL A 89 5.07 -13.62 5.58
CA VAL A 89 4.82 -12.23 5.20
C VAL A 89 3.65 -12.21 4.22
N ALA A 90 2.73 -11.25 4.37
CA ALA A 90 1.57 -11.11 3.53
C ALA A 90 1.22 -9.63 3.33
N GLY A 91 0.46 -9.33 2.30
CA GLY A 91 -0.05 -7.99 2.06
C GLY A 91 -1.22 -8.02 1.09
N HIS A 92 -2.15 -7.08 1.25
CA HIS A 92 -3.29 -6.93 0.36
C HIS A 92 -2.97 -5.88 -0.71
N SER A 93 -3.24 -6.20 -1.99
CA SER A 93 -3.05 -5.29 -3.12
C SER A 93 -1.61 -4.72 -3.16
N LEU A 94 -1.42 -3.43 -2.88
CA LEU A 94 -0.09 -2.81 -2.78
C LEU A 94 0.80 -3.50 -1.72
N GLY A 95 0.24 -3.90 -0.59
CA GLY A 95 0.97 -4.55 0.49
C GLY A 95 1.69 -5.83 0.07
N GLU A 96 1.23 -6.50 -0.99
CA GLU A 96 1.89 -7.69 -1.55
C GLU A 96 3.30 -7.36 -2.05
N TYR A 97 3.50 -6.19 -2.68
CA TYR A 97 4.82 -5.75 -3.12
C TYR A 97 5.76 -5.49 -1.94
N SER A 98 5.24 -4.94 -0.84
CA SER A 98 6.00 -4.80 0.41
C SER A 98 6.40 -6.15 0.98
N ALA A 99 5.49 -7.13 0.96
CA ALA A 99 5.77 -8.50 1.38
C ALA A 99 6.83 -9.18 0.49
N LEU A 100 6.80 -8.98 -0.82
CA LEU A 100 7.81 -9.49 -1.76
C LEU A 100 9.20 -8.90 -1.49
N VAL A 101 9.29 -7.60 -1.18
CA VAL A 101 10.55 -6.98 -0.78
C VAL A 101 11.04 -7.54 0.55
N ALA A 102 10.16 -7.67 1.54
CA ALA A 102 10.49 -8.23 2.85
C ALA A 102 10.96 -9.70 2.76
N ALA A 103 10.39 -10.46 1.82
CA ALA A 103 10.79 -11.85 1.53
C ALA A 103 12.10 -11.96 0.72
N GLY A 104 12.68 -10.84 0.28
CA GLY A 104 13.89 -10.84 -0.58
C GLY A 104 13.64 -11.26 -2.02
N ALA A 105 12.38 -11.33 -2.45
CA ALA A 105 12.00 -11.70 -3.81
C ALA A 105 12.10 -10.52 -4.79
N MET A 106 12.18 -9.29 -4.28
CA MET A 106 12.26 -8.07 -5.09
C MET A 106 13.11 -7.00 -4.38
N GLU A 107 13.92 -6.28 -5.15
CA GLU A 107 14.68 -5.12 -4.66
C GLU A 107 13.78 -3.90 -4.49
N LEU A 108 13.98 -3.09 -3.43
CA LEU A 108 13.15 -1.91 -3.17
C LEU A 108 13.12 -0.93 -4.35
N ALA A 109 14.25 -0.63 -4.96
CA ALA A 109 14.34 0.29 -6.09
C ALA A 109 13.50 -0.16 -7.29
N SER A 110 13.45 -1.47 -7.55
CA SER A 110 12.63 -2.05 -8.62
C SER A 110 11.15 -2.06 -8.24
N ALA A 111 10.83 -2.41 -7.00
CA ALA A 111 9.48 -2.39 -6.48
C ALA A 111 8.88 -0.97 -6.50
N ALA A 112 9.65 0.04 -6.10
CA ALA A 112 9.21 1.45 -6.09
C ALA A 112 8.82 1.92 -7.50
N ARG A 113 9.65 1.66 -8.51
CA ARG A 113 9.32 1.97 -9.92
C ARG A 113 8.08 1.20 -10.41
N LEU A 114 8.00 -0.07 -10.06
CA LEU A 114 6.89 -0.92 -10.48
C LEU A 114 5.54 -0.45 -9.90
N VAL A 115 5.49 -0.13 -8.61
CA VAL A 115 4.24 0.32 -7.98
C VAL A 115 3.88 1.76 -8.38
N ALA A 116 4.85 2.63 -8.68
CA ALA A 116 4.59 3.93 -9.29
C ALA A 116 3.92 3.75 -10.66
N ARG A 117 4.48 2.89 -11.52
CA ARG A 117 3.89 2.58 -12.82
C ARG A 117 2.52 1.92 -12.71
N ARG A 118 2.33 1.02 -11.73
CA ARG A 118 1.02 0.44 -11.41
C ARG A 118 0.01 1.54 -11.06
N GLY A 119 0.40 2.50 -10.21
CA GLY A 119 -0.44 3.63 -9.83
C GLY A 119 -0.87 4.50 -11.03
N GLU A 120 0.08 4.83 -11.91
CA GLU A 120 -0.19 5.55 -13.17
C GLU A 120 -1.22 4.81 -14.05
N LEU A 121 -1.03 3.50 -14.24
CA LEU A 121 -1.94 2.69 -15.05
C LEU A 121 -3.33 2.60 -14.43
N MET A 122 -3.43 2.49 -13.11
CA MET A 122 -4.71 2.50 -12.40
C MET A 122 -5.44 3.84 -12.57
N GLN A 123 -4.73 4.98 -12.49
CA GLN A 123 -5.32 6.31 -12.73
C GLN A 123 -5.76 6.50 -14.18
N GLN A 124 -5.01 5.94 -15.14
CA GLN A 124 -5.36 6.00 -16.56
C GLN A 124 -6.56 5.11 -16.92
N ALA A 125 -6.70 3.98 -16.23
CA ALA A 125 -7.80 3.02 -16.50
C ALA A 125 -9.18 3.60 -16.17
N VAL A 126 -9.27 4.44 -15.12
CA VAL A 126 -10.50 5.13 -14.73
C VAL A 126 -10.17 6.59 -14.46
N PRO A 127 -10.51 7.50 -15.38
CA PRO A 127 -10.28 8.93 -15.20
C PRO A 127 -10.95 9.45 -13.93
N ALA A 128 -10.29 10.41 -13.27
CA ALA A 128 -10.80 10.99 -12.04
C ALA A 128 -12.24 11.53 -12.22
N GLY A 129 -13.13 11.16 -11.30
CA GLY A 129 -14.53 11.58 -11.31
C GLY A 129 -15.48 10.74 -12.18
N THR A 130 -14.97 9.70 -12.89
CA THR A 130 -15.82 8.80 -13.69
C THR A 130 -16.15 7.48 -13.01
N GLY A 131 -15.42 7.13 -11.95
CA GLY A 131 -15.65 5.92 -11.16
C GLY A 131 -15.55 6.19 -9.68
N ALA A 132 -16.01 5.24 -8.88
CA ALA A 132 -15.94 5.27 -7.43
C ALA A 132 -15.75 3.87 -6.86
N MET A 133 -15.24 3.80 -5.63
CA MET A 133 -15.21 2.57 -4.84
C MET A 133 -15.89 2.82 -3.50
N ALA A 134 -16.66 1.84 -3.03
CA ALA A 134 -17.32 1.90 -1.73
C ALA A 134 -17.12 0.59 -0.98
N ALA A 135 -16.80 0.68 0.32
CA ALA A 135 -16.78 -0.48 1.20
C ALA A 135 -18.19 -0.72 1.74
N ILE A 136 -18.75 -1.88 1.46
CA ILE A 136 -20.03 -2.35 1.99
C ILE A 136 -19.75 -3.16 3.24
N LEU A 137 -20.38 -2.77 4.34
CA LEU A 137 -20.18 -3.40 5.65
C LEU A 137 -21.47 -4.06 6.13
N GLY A 138 -21.35 -5.26 6.67
CA GLY A 138 -22.44 -5.98 7.34
C GLY A 138 -23.37 -6.76 6.42
N LEU A 139 -23.08 -6.85 5.12
CA LEU A 139 -23.80 -7.71 4.17
C LEU A 139 -22.97 -8.93 3.78
N GLU A 140 -23.64 -10.03 3.48
CA GLU A 140 -23.01 -11.20 2.90
C GLU A 140 -22.58 -10.93 1.46
N ASP A 141 -21.49 -11.56 1.01
CA ASP A 141 -20.94 -11.36 -0.34
C ASP A 141 -21.98 -11.62 -1.44
N ALA A 142 -22.85 -12.63 -1.25
CA ALA A 142 -23.90 -12.96 -2.19
C ALA A 142 -24.95 -11.83 -2.36
N ASP A 143 -25.28 -11.13 -1.28
CA ASP A 143 -26.20 -9.99 -1.31
C ASP A 143 -25.58 -8.79 -2.02
N VAL A 144 -24.28 -8.53 -1.79
CA VAL A 144 -23.54 -7.47 -2.49
C VAL A 144 -23.45 -7.77 -3.99
N LEU A 145 -23.15 -9.01 -4.38
CA LEU A 145 -23.13 -9.44 -5.78
C LEU A 145 -24.48 -9.26 -6.45
N ALA A 146 -25.58 -9.65 -5.77
CA ALA A 146 -26.93 -9.48 -6.28
C ALA A 146 -27.30 -8.01 -6.48
N ALA A 147 -26.98 -7.15 -5.50
CA ALA A 147 -27.21 -5.71 -5.58
C ALA A 147 -26.42 -5.07 -6.73
N CYS A 148 -25.15 -5.44 -6.91
CA CYS A 148 -24.34 -4.97 -8.05
C CYS A 148 -24.98 -5.34 -9.39
N ALA A 149 -25.44 -6.60 -9.53
CA ALA A 149 -26.09 -7.07 -10.75
C ALA A 149 -27.41 -6.34 -11.05
N GLU A 150 -28.20 -6.02 -10.01
CA GLU A 150 -29.46 -5.29 -10.15
C GLU A 150 -29.27 -3.86 -10.64
N VAL A 151 -28.24 -3.14 -10.09
CA VAL A 151 -28.05 -1.72 -10.36
C VAL A 151 -27.17 -1.44 -11.59
N ALA A 152 -26.46 -2.42 -12.11
CA ALA A 152 -25.51 -2.24 -13.21
C ALA A 152 -26.17 -1.69 -14.48
N GLN A 153 -27.38 -2.15 -14.86
CA GLN A 153 -28.20 -1.64 -15.98
C GLN A 153 -27.39 -1.36 -17.28
N GLY A 154 -26.32 -2.13 -17.49
CA GLY A 154 -25.40 -1.97 -18.65
C GLY A 154 -24.09 -1.26 -18.35
N ASP A 155 -23.96 -0.63 -17.19
CA ASP A 155 -22.70 -0.09 -16.66
C ASP A 155 -21.92 -1.13 -15.86
N VAL A 156 -20.66 -0.82 -15.54
CA VAL A 156 -19.81 -1.70 -14.72
C VAL A 156 -20.00 -1.36 -13.24
N VAL A 157 -20.71 -2.24 -12.53
CA VAL A 157 -20.81 -2.24 -11.06
C VAL A 157 -20.48 -3.65 -10.57
N SER A 158 -19.40 -3.81 -9.83
CA SER A 158 -18.90 -5.15 -9.47
C SER A 158 -18.34 -5.18 -8.05
N ALA A 159 -18.64 -6.23 -7.30
CA ALA A 159 -17.92 -6.59 -6.10
C ALA A 159 -16.55 -7.16 -6.50
N VAL A 160 -15.45 -6.54 -6.04
CA VAL A 160 -14.08 -6.87 -6.50
C VAL A 160 -13.13 -7.28 -5.38
N ASN A 161 -13.36 -6.84 -4.15
CA ASN A 161 -12.53 -7.21 -3.00
C ASN A 161 -13.40 -7.81 -1.90
N PHE A 162 -13.23 -9.09 -1.66
CA PHE A 162 -13.86 -9.82 -0.55
C PHE A 162 -12.88 -9.87 0.61
N ASN A 163 -12.84 -8.80 1.42
CA ASN A 163 -11.79 -8.57 2.40
C ASN A 163 -11.95 -9.38 3.68
N ALA A 164 -13.20 -9.55 4.13
CA ALA A 164 -13.58 -10.34 5.29
C ALA A 164 -15.07 -10.67 5.22
N PRO A 165 -15.59 -11.62 6.02
CA PRO A 165 -17.01 -11.82 6.16
C PRO A 165 -17.72 -10.50 6.50
N GLY A 166 -18.67 -10.10 5.67
CA GLY A 166 -19.38 -8.83 5.80
C GLY A 166 -18.58 -7.58 5.46
N GLN A 167 -17.47 -7.69 4.71
CA GLN A 167 -16.72 -6.54 4.21
C GLN A 167 -16.29 -6.76 2.76
N THR A 168 -17.04 -6.18 1.84
CA THR A 168 -16.85 -6.27 0.38
C THR A 168 -16.73 -4.87 -0.23
N VAL A 169 -15.84 -4.71 -1.23
CA VAL A 169 -15.64 -3.45 -1.96
C VAL A 169 -16.05 -3.62 -3.41
#